data_633272c13997dbb18b577b0ae762ec37
#
_entry.id   633272c13997dbb18b577b0ae762ec37
#
_cell.length_a   1.000
_cell.length_b   1.000
_cell.length_c   1.000
_cell.angle_alpha   90.00
_cell.angle_beta   90.00
_cell.angle_gamma   90.00
#
_symmetry.space_group_name_H-M   'P 1'
#
loop_
_entity.id
_entity.type
_entity.pdbx_description
1 polymer ?
#
loop_
_entity_poly.entity_id
_entity_poly.type
_entity_poly.pdbx_seq_one_letter_code
_entity_poly.pdbx_strand_id
1 'polypeptide(L)'
;LLIACDTEVQQLCKTLPFNLSYVKSLCVHYESPTAEAMTKKISGITGFKGLTSPTKKVEGGYIPDFNSRYFTADFSYGLVILIQIAEYVNIDVPNMRETLQWYHDLVGERKEYNFKDYGINTYQDFVDFYSL
;
A
#
# COMPACT_ATOMS: atom_id res chain seq x y z
N LEU A 1 6.75 -4.09 -9.32
CA LEU A 1 5.55 -4.02 -8.49
C LEU A 1 5.44 -2.68 -7.77
N LEU A 2 6.39 -2.25 -6.91
CA LEU A 2 6.29 -1.03 -6.09
C LEU A 2 5.93 0.24 -6.89
N ILE A 3 6.62 0.50 -8.02
CA ILE A 3 6.33 1.65 -8.90
C ILE A 3 4.94 1.52 -9.54
N ALA A 4 4.50 0.31 -9.87
CA ALA A 4 3.18 0.08 -10.45
C ALA A 4 2.07 0.40 -9.43
N CYS A 5 2.17 -0.08 -8.20
CA CYS A 5 1.26 0.30 -7.13
C CYS A 5 1.29 1.82 -6.85
N ASP A 6 2.48 2.44 -6.84
CA ASP A 6 2.59 3.90 -6.68
C ASP A 6 1.87 4.66 -7.82
N THR A 7 1.95 4.16 -9.06
CA THR A 7 1.22 4.75 -10.18
C THR A 7 -0.30 4.73 -9.95
N GLU A 8 -0.83 3.64 -9.40
CA GLU A 8 -2.23 3.53 -9.00
C GLU A 8 -2.59 4.52 -7.88
N VAL A 9 -1.73 4.68 -6.87
CA VAL A 9 -1.89 5.71 -5.82
C VAL A 9 -1.91 7.11 -6.43
N GLN A 10 -1.01 7.44 -7.35
CA GLN A 10 -0.98 8.74 -8.00
C GLN A 10 -2.24 9.02 -8.84
N GLN A 11 -2.84 7.97 -9.41
CA GLN A 11 -4.12 8.09 -10.11
C GLN A 11 -5.26 8.39 -9.13
N LEU A 12 -5.30 7.73 -7.97
CA LEU A 12 -6.25 8.04 -6.90
C LEU A 12 -6.10 9.49 -6.45
N CYS A 13 -4.87 9.95 -6.19
CA CYS A 13 -4.60 11.32 -5.75
C CYS A 13 -5.10 12.39 -6.74
N LYS A 14 -5.10 12.08 -8.04
CA LYS A 14 -5.59 12.99 -9.09
C LYS A 14 -7.12 12.99 -9.21
N THR A 15 -7.77 11.91 -8.80
CA THR A 15 -9.22 11.73 -8.96
C THR A 15 -9.99 12.21 -7.74
N LEU A 16 -9.40 12.09 -6.54
CA LEU A 16 -10.02 12.51 -5.31
C LEU A 16 -10.18 14.04 -5.25
N PRO A 17 -11.28 14.56 -4.66
CA PRO A 17 -11.59 15.99 -4.63
C PRO A 17 -10.82 16.74 -3.52
N PHE A 18 -9.65 16.24 -3.15
CA PHE A 18 -8.81 16.81 -2.10
C PHE A 18 -7.50 17.36 -2.69
N ASN A 19 -6.90 18.33 -2.01
CA ASN A 19 -5.56 18.78 -2.38
C ASN A 19 -4.52 17.77 -1.89
N LEU A 20 -4.13 16.85 -2.77
CA LEU A 20 -3.14 15.81 -2.53
C LEU A 20 -1.82 16.07 -3.28
N SER A 21 -1.57 17.31 -3.70
CA SER A 21 -0.36 17.70 -4.46
C SER A 21 0.94 17.46 -3.70
N TYR A 22 0.89 17.33 -2.38
CA TYR A 22 2.03 17.00 -1.52
C TYR A 22 2.40 15.51 -1.53
N VAL A 23 1.50 14.63 -2.01
CA VAL A 23 1.75 13.19 -2.15
C VAL A 23 2.56 12.97 -3.43
N LYS A 24 3.87 13.02 -3.31
CA LYS A 24 4.78 12.81 -4.44
C LYS A 24 4.86 11.33 -4.80
N SER A 25 4.99 11.06 -6.10
CA SER A 25 5.31 9.69 -6.53
C SER A 25 6.65 9.23 -5.97
N LEU A 26 6.81 7.91 -5.82
CA LEU A 26 8.07 7.32 -5.36
C LEU A 26 9.23 7.68 -6.29
N CYS A 27 8.99 7.74 -7.60
CA CYS A 27 9.99 8.15 -8.57
C CYS A 27 10.50 9.58 -8.32
N VAL A 28 9.60 10.50 -7.96
CA VAL A 28 9.95 11.88 -7.59
C VAL A 28 10.59 11.91 -6.21
N HIS A 29 10.03 11.20 -5.22
CA HIS A 29 10.52 11.19 -3.85
C HIS A 29 11.96 10.68 -3.74
N TYR A 30 12.27 9.59 -4.47
CA TYR A 30 13.61 9.00 -4.49
C TYR A 30 14.50 9.56 -5.61
N GLU A 31 14.04 10.54 -6.39
CA GLU A 31 14.77 11.09 -7.54
C GLU A 31 15.25 9.98 -8.50
N SER A 32 14.40 9.01 -8.76
CA SER A 32 14.74 7.76 -9.43
C SER A 32 13.69 7.39 -10.48
N PRO A 33 13.96 7.69 -11.78
CA PRO A 33 12.97 7.52 -12.84
C PRO A 33 12.73 6.06 -13.27
N THR A 34 13.59 5.13 -12.85
CA THR A 34 13.48 3.69 -13.19
C THR A 34 13.59 2.81 -11.95
N ALA A 35 13.15 1.56 -12.08
CA ALA A 35 13.23 0.57 -11.01
C ALA A 35 14.69 0.30 -10.59
N GLU A 36 15.61 0.27 -11.54
CA GLU A 36 17.05 0.06 -11.29
C GLU A 36 17.64 1.25 -10.53
N ALA A 37 17.33 2.48 -10.96
CA ALA A 37 17.77 3.69 -10.28
C ALA A 37 17.21 3.75 -8.85
N MET A 38 15.94 3.41 -8.66
CA MET A 38 15.29 3.38 -7.35
C MET A 38 15.92 2.30 -6.45
N THR A 39 16.16 1.10 -6.96
CA THR A 39 16.83 0.02 -6.22
C THR A 39 18.21 0.47 -5.75
N LYS A 40 19.00 1.09 -6.64
CA LYS A 40 20.33 1.62 -6.30
C LYS A 40 20.22 2.73 -5.23
N LYS A 41 19.28 3.66 -5.37
CA LYS A 41 19.06 4.76 -4.40
C LYS A 41 18.70 4.21 -3.03
N ILE A 42 17.68 3.35 -2.94
CA ILE A 42 17.19 2.77 -1.67
C ILE A 42 18.28 1.93 -1.00
N SER A 43 18.98 1.08 -1.74
CA SER A 43 20.10 0.26 -1.22
C SER A 43 21.27 1.11 -0.71
N GLY A 44 21.42 2.33 -1.21
CA GLY A 44 22.46 3.27 -0.79
C GLY A 44 22.12 4.08 0.45
N ILE A 45 20.88 4.07 0.94
CA ILE A 45 20.46 4.83 2.11
C ILE A 45 21.10 4.27 3.37
N THR A 46 21.95 5.06 4.02
CA THR A 46 22.70 4.63 5.19
C THR A 46 21.80 4.19 6.35
N GLY A 47 20.67 4.87 6.54
CA GLY A 47 19.69 4.52 7.58
C GLY A 47 19.00 3.16 7.37
N PHE A 48 19.10 2.58 6.16
CA PHE A 48 18.52 1.25 5.88
C PHE A 48 19.55 0.14 5.98
N LYS A 49 20.83 0.47 6.13
CA LYS A 49 21.89 -0.53 6.29
C LYS A 49 21.70 -1.29 7.61
N GLY A 50 21.67 -2.60 7.50
CA GLY A 50 21.48 -3.48 8.67
C GLY A 50 20.03 -3.70 9.10
N LEU A 51 19.07 -3.04 8.45
CA LEU A 51 17.65 -3.40 8.63
C LEU A 51 17.40 -4.77 7.99
N THR A 52 16.84 -5.67 8.77
CA THR A 52 16.41 -6.98 8.30
C THR A 52 14.90 -7.01 8.12
N SER A 53 14.45 -7.65 7.05
CA SER A 53 13.01 -7.92 6.91
C SER A 53 12.54 -8.82 8.06
N PRO A 54 11.32 -8.63 8.56
CA PRO A 54 10.78 -9.50 9.61
C PRO A 54 10.62 -10.92 9.05
N THR A 55 11.42 -11.83 9.59
CA THR A 55 11.45 -13.23 9.15
C THR A 55 11.43 -14.18 10.33
N LYS A 56 10.91 -15.38 10.11
CA LYS A 56 10.98 -16.52 11.04
C LYS A 56 11.93 -17.56 10.48
N LYS A 57 12.78 -18.08 11.36
CA LYS A 57 13.64 -19.21 11.03
C LYS A 57 12.81 -20.49 10.97
N VAL A 58 13.01 -21.26 9.91
CA VAL A 58 12.40 -22.59 9.70
C VAL A 58 13.51 -23.57 9.32
N GLU A 59 13.18 -24.87 9.26
CA GLU A 59 14.10 -25.85 8.73
C GLU A 59 14.41 -25.53 7.26
N GLY A 60 15.68 -25.42 6.95
CA GLY A 60 16.15 -25.08 5.60
C GLY A 60 16.22 -23.58 5.27
N GLY A 61 15.85 -22.66 6.18
CA GLY A 61 15.98 -21.24 5.89
C GLY A 61 15.13 -20.28 6.70
N TYR A 62 14.60 -19.27 6.03
CA TYR A 62 13.75 -18.23 6.62
C TYR A 62 12.51 -18.00 5.76
N ILE A 63 11.40 -17.74 6.41
CA ILE A 63 10.15 -17.29 5.77
C ILE A 63 9.74 -15.92 6.32
N PRO A 64 8.93 -15.12 5.60
CA PRO A 64 8.39 -13.87 6.13
C PRO A 64 7.61 -14.10 7.43
N ASP A 65 7.76 -13.18 8.38
CA ASP A 65 6.90 -13.18 9.58
C ASP A 65 5.61 -12.41 9.29
N PHE A 66 4.60 -13.12 8.79
CA PHE A 66 3.28 -12.56 8.48
C PHE A 66 2.51 -12.04 9.71
N ASN A 67 2.99 -12.26 10.93
CA ASN A 67 2.43 -11.66 12.14
C ASN A 67 3.10 -10.34 12.51
N SER A 68 4.14 -9.94 11.79
CA SER A 68 4.76 -8.63 11.98
C SER A 68 3.80 -7.50 11.55
N ARG A 69 3.99 -6.30 12.12
CA ARG A 69 3.19 -5.13 11.77
C ARG A 69 3.28 -4.74 10.29
N TYR A 70 4.37 -5.06 9.61
CA TYR A 70 4.54 -4.83 8.16
C TYR A 70 3.46 -5.53 7.33
N PHE A 71 2.96 -6.65 7.83
CA PHE A 71 1.85 -7.37 7.19
C PHE A 71 0.51 -7.03 7.85
N THR A 72 0.43 -7.09 9.18
CA THR A 72 -0.84 -6.93 9.88
C THR A 72 -1.38 -5.50 9.85
N ALA A 73 -0.52 -4.49 9.73
CA ALA A 73 -0.93 -3.10 9.59
C ALA A 73 -0.98 -2.66 8.11
N ASP A 74 0.11 -2.88 7.38
CA ASP A 74 0.26 -2.29 6.04
C ASP A 74 -0.67 -2.93 5.01
N PHE A 75 -0.99 -4.22 5.13
CA PHE A 75 -1.97 -4.88 4.28
C PHE A 75 -3.40 -4.62 4.76
N SER A 76 -3.72 -5.00 6.00
CA SER A 76 -5.11 -4.98 6.50
C SER A 76 -5.68 -3.58 6.72
N TYR A 77 -4.84 -2.56 6.93
CA TYR A 77 -5.25 -1.18 7.20
C TYR A 77 -4.64 -0.16 6.21
N GLY A 78 -3.62 -0.51 5.47
CA GLY A 78 -3.03 0.34 4.44
C GLY A 78 -3.56 0.01 3.05
N LEU A 79 -3.15 -1.14 2.50
CA LEU A 79 -3.48 -1.55 1.14
C LEU A 79 -5.00 -1.73 0.93
N VAL A 80 -5.69 -2.35 1.90
CA VAL A 80 -7.15 -2.54 1.87
C VAL A 80 -7.88 -1.20 1.82
N ILE A 81 -7.43 -0.19 2.57
CA ILE A 81 -8.03 1.15 2.54
C ILE A 81 -7.89 1.78 1.16
N LEU A 82 -6.70 1.70 0.55
CA LEU A 82 -6.47 2.26 -0.80
C LEU A 82 -7.35 1.59 -1.85
N ILE A 83 -7.53 0.27 -1.77
CA ILE A 83 -8.41 -0.48 -2.68
C ILE A 83 -9.88 -0.05 -2.49
N GLN A 84 -10.36 0.09 -1.27
CA GLN A 84 -11.73 0.56 -1.01
C GLN A 84 -11.94 2.01 -1.49
N ILE A 85 -10.95 2.89 -1.35
CA ILE A 85 -11.02 4.24 -1.92
C ILE A 85 -11.11 4.17 -3.45
N ALA A 86 -10.32 3.29 -4.09
CA ALA A 86 -10.38 3.09 -5.53
C ALA A 86 -11.76 2.62 -6.00
N GLU A 87 -12.43 1.77 -5.23
CA GLU A 87 -13.81 1.34 -5.48
C GLU A 87 -14.80 2.50 -5.43
N TYR A 88 -14.69 3.41 -4.45
CA TYR A 88 -15.55 4.58 -4.36
C TYR A 88 -15.41 5.52 -5.56
N VAL A 89 -14.22 5.66 -6.13
CA VAL A 89 -13.96 6.52 -7.29
C VAL A 89 -13.98 5.78 -8.62
N ASN A 90 -14.31 4.48 -8.61
CA ASN A 90 -14.39 3.60 -9.77
C ASN A 90 -13.08 3.57 -10.60
N ILE A 91 -11.95 3.47 -9.90
CA ILE A 91 -10.62 3.30 -10.50
C ILE A 91 -10.17 1.85 -10.33
N ASP A 92 -9.69 1.25 -11.41
CA ASP A 92 -9.07 -0.07 -11.34
C ASP A 92 -7.63 0.03 -10.82
N VAL A 93 -7.29 -0.85 -9.85
CA VAL A 93 -5.99 -0.92 -9.17
C VAL A 93 -5.46 -2.35 -9.15
N PRO A 94 -5.17 -2.92 -10.35
CA PRO A 94 -4.86 -4.34 -10.49
C PRO A 94 -3.61 -4.77 -9.71
N ASN A 95 -2.57 -3.92 -9.64
CA ASN A 95 -1.33 -4.27 -8.93
C ASN A 95 -1.54 -4.30 -7.40
N MET A 96 -2.34 -3.39 -6.87
CA MET A 96 -2.71 -3.41 -5.45
C MET A 96 -3.56 -4.63 -5.12
N ARG A 97 -4.54 -4.98 -5.99
CA ARG A 97 -5.40 -6.16 -5.80
C ARG A 97 -4.61 -7.45 -5.87
N GLU A 98 -3.71 -7.60 -6.85
CA GLU A 98 -2.81 -8.75 -6.96
C GLU A 98 -1.94 -8.90 -5.70
N THR A 99 -1.40 -7.78 -5.20
CA THR A 99 -0.56 -7.76 -3.99
C THR A 99 -1.36 -8.20 -2.76
N LEU A 100 -2.61 -7.72 -2.61
CA LEU A 100 -3.48 -8.11 -1.51
C LEU A 100 -3.89 -9.59 -1.63
N GLN A 101 -4.21 -10.06 -2.83
CA GLN A 101 -4.57 -11.45 -3.06
C GLN A 101 -3.41 -12.40 -2.72
N TRP A 102 -2.19 -12.05 -3.14
CA TRP A 102 -0.99 -12.79 -2.74
C TRP A 102 -0.87 -12.94 -1.20
N TYR A 103 -1.15 -11.86 -0.48
CA TYR A 103 -1.13 -11.90 0.99
C TYR A 103 -2.22 -12.81 1.56
N HIS A 104 -3.46 -12.72 1.07
CA HIS A 104 -4.56 -13.57 1.50
C HIS A 104 -4.30 -15.04 1.24
N ASP A 105 -3.74 -15.40 0.09
CA ASP A 105 -3.40 -16.77 -0.27
C ASP A 105 -2.40 -17.41 0.72
N LEU A 106 -1.55 -16.59 1.33
CA LEU A 106 -0.53 -17.06 2.27
C LEU A 106 -1.00 -17.12 3.72
N VAL A 107 -1.88 -16.22 4.13
CA VAL A 107 -2.25 -16.07 5.55
C VAL A 107 -3.69 -16.47 5.88
N GLY A 108 -4.51 -16.69 4.85
CA GLY A 108 -5.95 -16.90 5.00
C GLY A 108 -6.70 -15.61 5.41
N GLU A 109 -7.97 -15.78 5.79
CA GLU A 109 -8.81 -14.67 6.22
C GLU A 109 -8.26 -14.00 7.48
N ARG A 110 -8.24 -12.66 7.47
CA ARG A 110 -7.85 -11.84 8.62
C ARG A 110 -8.83 -10.68 8.77
N LYS A 111 -8.88 -10.11 9.99
CA LYS A 111 -9.63 -8.90 10.22
C LYS A 111 -8.95 -7.74 9.47
N GLU A 112 -9.71 -7.08 8.62
CA GLU A 112 -9.29 -5.96 7.80
C GLU A 112 -10.16 -4.74 8.09
N TYR A 113 -9.65 -3.57 7.74
CA TYR A 113 -10.41 -2.34 7.80
C TYR A 113 -11.55 -2.36 6.78
N ASN A 114 -12.72 -1.85 7.20
CA ASN A 114 -13.85 -1.68 6.30
C ASN A 114 -14.52 -0.33 6.61
N PHE A 115 -14.59 0.55 5.64
CA PHE A 115 -15.25 1.85 5.78
C PHE A 115 -16.72 1.73 6.20
N LYS A 116 -17.40 0.66 5.79
CA LYS A 116 -18.80 0.40 6.15
C LYS A 116 -19.01 0.20 7.64
N ASP A 117 -18.03 -0.31 8.36
CA ASP A 117 -18.08 -0.48 9.82
C ASP A 117 -18.15 0.88 10.56
N TYR A 118 -17.80 1.95 9.85
CA TYR A 118 -17.80 3.33 10.34
C TYR A 118 -18.91 4.20 9.71
N GLY A 119 -19.87 3.56 9.02
CA GLY A 119 -20.98 4.26 8.38
C GLY A 119 -20.65 4.96 7.06
N ILE A 120 -19.46 4.75 6.51
CA ILE A 120 -19.04 5.30 5.22
C ILE A 120 -19.36 4.26 4.15
N ASN A 121 -20.53 4.38 3.51
CA ASN A 121 -21.06 3.37 2.58
C ASN A 121 -20.96 3.78 1.12
N THR A 122 -20.85 5.08 0.86
CA THR A 122 -20.85 5.67 -0.48
C THR A 122 -19.65 6.60 -0.68
N TYR A 123 -19.39 6.93 -1.95
CA TYR A 123 -18.41 7.98 -2.28
C TYR A 123 -18.75 9.31 -1.60
N GLN A 124 -20.03 9.69 -1.53
CA GLN A 124 -20.43 10.93 -0.90
C GLN A 124 -20.17 10.90 0.62
N ASP A 125 -20.48 9.80 1.30
CA ASP A 125 -20.15 9.65 2.74
C ASP A 125 -18.65 9.80 2.98
N PHE A 126 -17.81 9.21 2.08
CA PHE A 126 -16.37 9.34 2.15
C PHE A 126 -15.89 10.79 1.98
N VAL A 127 -16.42 11.49 0.97
CA VAL A 127 -16.08 12.91 0.73
C VAL A 127 -16.51 13.78 1.90
N ASP A 128 -17.72 13.61 2.40
CA ASP A 128 -18.27 14.40 3.52
C ASP A 128 -17.45 14.19 4.79
N PHE A 129 -17.03 12.93 5.06
CA PHE A 129 -16.25 12.60 6.24
C PHE A 129 -14.85 13.24 6.24
N TYR A 130 -14.21 13.34 5.07
CA TYR A 130 -12.85 13.88 4.93
C TYR A 130 -12.78 15.34 4.44
N SER A 131 -13.92 16.01 4.22
CA SER A 131 -14.00 17.42 3.81
C SER A 131 -14.07 18.40 4.99
N LEU A 132 -13.84 17.94 6.23
CA LEU A 132 -13.91 18.76 7.44
C LEU A 132 -12.74 19.73 7.58
#